data_012319cdc6fe5fc370785579ca0af991
#
_entry.id   012319cdc6fe5fc370785579ca0af991
#
_cell.length_a   1.000
_cell.length_b   1.000
_cell.length_c   1.000
_cell.angle_alpha   90.00
_cell.angle_beta   90.00
_cell.angle_gamma   90.00
#
_symmetry.space_group_name_H-M   'P 1'
#
loop_
_entity.id
_entity.type
_entity.pdbx_description
1 polymer ?
#
loop_
_entity_poly.entity_id
_entity_poly.type
_entity_poly.pdbx_seq_one_letter_code
_entity_poly.pdbx_strand_id
1 'polypeptide(L)'
;MEKKKPIVIGVTGGSGSGQTSVSRKILENFPDLTICKIDQDYYYKDQSHMPFEERLKTNYDHPFAFDTDLLIEHMNKLINFESIEEPVYDYENHTRSDKTIHQDPKDVILIEGILILEDERLRDLMDIKVYVDTDDDIRIIRRIKRDMVERGRTLDSIIHQYMSVVKP
;
A
#
# COMPACT_ATOMS: atom_id res chain seq x y z
N MET A 1 8.30 3.90 33.88
CA MET A 1 7.14 4.16 33.00
C MET A 1 7.27 3.28 31.76
N GLU A 2 6.33 2.40 31.58
CA GLU A 2 6.24 1.67 30.31
C GLU A 2 5.91 2.67 29.20
N LYS A 3 6.75 2.71 28.16
CA LYS A 3 6.43 3.47 26.94
C LYS A 3 5.18 2.86 26.32
N LYS A 4 4.11 3.66 26.25
CA LYS A 4 2.88 3.25 25.58
C LYS A 4 3.19 2.94 24.10
N LYS A 5 2.93 1.70 23.66
CA LYS A 5 3.08 1.35 22.24
C LYS A 5 2.08 2.12 21.39
N PRO A 6 2.44 2.52 20.17
CA PRO A 6 1.47 3.06 19.23
C PRO A 6 0.43 2.00 18.85
N ILE A 7 -0.78 2.46 18.52
CA ILE A 7 -1.83 1.60 17.99
C ILE A 7 -1.62 1.44 16.49
N VAL A 8 -1.61 0.20 16.01
CA VAL A 8 -1.46 -0.11 14.58
C VAL A 8 -2.80 -0.54 14.01
N ILE A 9 -3.28 0.22 13.02
CA ILE A 9 -4.53 -0.05 12.31
C ILE A 9 -4.20 -0.46 10.88
N GLY A 10 -4.61 -1.66 10.48
CA GLY A 10 -4.48 -2.14 9.09
C GLY A 10 -5.81 -2.00 8.35
N VAL A 11 -5.78 -1.37 7.18
CA VAL A 11 -6.93 -1.26 6.28
C VAL A 11 -6.60 -1.96 4.98
N THR A 12 -7.35 -2.98 4.64
CA THR A 12 -7.13 -3.78 3.44
C THR A 12 -8.44 -4.06 2.69
N GLY A 13 -8.34 -4.65 1.53
CA GLY A 13 -9.44 -5.04 0.66
C GLY A 13 -8.88 -5.34 -0.71
N GLY A 14 -9.67 -5.93 -1.60
CA GLY A 14 -9.25 -6.15 -2.97
C GLY A 14 -9.00 -4.83 -3.71
N SER A 15 -8.22 -4.85 -4.79
CA SER A 15 -7.95 -3.68 -5.61
C SER A 15 -9.27 -2.99 -6.01
N GLY A 16 -9.37 -1.70 -5.80
CA GLY A 16 -10.58 -0.92 -6.08
C GLY A 16 -11.72 -1.09 -5.07
N SER A 17 -11.49 -1.71 -3.91
CA SER A 17 -12.53 -1.91 -2.88
C SER A 17 -12.93 -0.64 -2.13
N GLY A 18 -12.11 0.41 -2.17
CA GLY A 18 -12.36 1.66 -1.45
C GLY A 18 -11.57 1.81 -0.15
N GLN A 19 -10.53 1.00 0.04
CA GLN A 19 -9.68 1.04 1.24
C GLN A 19 -9.07 2.44 1.48
N THR A 20 -8.63 3.13 0.42
CA THR A 20 -8.08 4.49 0.51
C THR A 20 -9.13 5.49 1.01
N SER A 21 -10.38 5.34 0.56
CA SER A 21 -11.48 6.19 1.02
C SER A 21 -11.78 5.98 2.50
N VAL A 22 -11.73 4.73 2.99
CA VAL A 22 -11.90 4.40 4.41
C VAL A 22 -10.77 5.00 5.24
N SER A 23 -9.52 4.84 4.81
CA SER A 23 -8.35 5.42 5.47
C SER A 23 -8.46 6.94 5.57
N ARG A 24 -8.87 7.60 4.48
CA ARG A 24 -9.07 9.06 4.45
C ARG A 24 -10.13 9.50 5.46
N LYS A 25 -11.26 8.78 5.56
CA LYS A 25 -12.31 9.08 6.53
C LYS A 25 -11.82 8.95 7.97
N ILE A 26 -11.01 7.95 8.27
CA ILE A 26 -10.41 7.79 9.59
C ILE A 26 -9.55 9.02 9.93
N LEU A 27 -8.70 9.46 9.00
CA LEU A 27 -7.84 10.62 9.18
C LEU A 27 -8.65 11.92 9.38
N GLU A 28 -9.72 12.09 8.61
CA GLU A 28 -10.57 13.30 8.65
C GLU A 28 -11.43 13.38 9.93
N ASN A 29 -11.92 12.24 10.42
CA ASN A 29 -12.80 12.20 11.60
C ASN A 29 -12.05 12.26 12.93
N PHE A 30 -10.74 12.06 12.93
CA PHE A 30 -9.92 12.11 14.14
C PHE A 30 -8.71 13.04 13.95
N PRO A 31 -8.96 14.34 13.64
CA PRO A 31 -7.88 15.30 13.34
C PRO A 31 -6.96 15.57 14.55
N ASP A 32 -7.44 15.32 15.77
CA ASP A 32 -6.66 15.51 16.99
C ASP A 32 -5.70 14.35 17.29
N LEU A 33 -5.85 13.21 16.58
CA LEU A 33 -4.93 12.09 16.70
C LEU A 33 -3.68 12.34 15.87
N THR A 34 -2.52 12.04 16.44
CA THR A 34 -1.28 12.00 15.68
C THR A 34 -1.20 10.66 14.95
N ILE A 35 -1.39 10.68 13.65
CA ILE A 35 -1.45 9.48 12.80
C ILE A 35 -0.34 9.51 11.77
N CYS A 36 0.47 8.45 11.73
CA CYS A 36 1.41 8.17 10.65
C CYS A 36 0.74 7.20 9.66
N LYS A 37 0.56 7.64 8.42
CA LYS A 37 -0.03 6.80 7.36
C LYS A 37 1.06 6.17 6.52
N ILE A 38 1.00 4.85 6.35
CA ILE A 38 1.92 4.04 5.54
C ILE A 38 1.12 3.35 4.44
N ASP A 39 1.53 3.53 3.20
CA ASP A 39 0.93 2.90 2.03
C ASP A 39 1.78 1.72 1.56
N GLN A 40 1.21 0.51 1.50
CA GLN A 40 1.88 -0.66 0.94
C GLN A 40 2.30 -0.42 -0.52
N ASP A 41 1.53 0.35 -1.28
CA ASP A 41 1.79 0.65 -2.69
C ASP A 41 3.13 1.36 -2.92
N TYR A 42 3.71 1.99 -1.91
CA TYR A 42 5.04 2.58 -2.01
C TYR A 42 6.17 1.56 -1.86
N TYR A 43 5.86 0.37 -1.37
CA TYR A 43 6.82 -0.69 -1.06
C TYR A 43 6.95 -1.75 -2.15
N TYR A 44 6.58 -1.44 -3.39
CA TYR A 44 6.93 -2.31 -4.51
C TYR A 44 8.44 -2.43 -4.65
N LYS A 45 8.91 -3.60 -5.08
CA LYS A 45 10.34 -3.85 -5.26
C LYS A 45 10.94 -2.93 -6.32
N ASP A 46 12.20 -2.56 -6.11
CA ASP A 46 12.98 -1.87 -7.13
C ASP A 46 13.19 -2.79 -8.34
N GLN A 47 12.77 -2.33 -9.51
CA GLN A 47 12.90 -3.04 -10.79
C GLN A 47 13.79 -2.29 -11.78
N SER A 48 14.62 -1.34 -11.30
CA SER A 48 15.51 -0.56 -12.15
C SER A 48 16.51 -1.40 -12.94
N HIS A 49 16.86 -2.59 -12.44
CA HIS A 49 17.75 -3.56 -13.10
C HIS A 49 17.07 -4.31 -14.26
N MET A 50 15.74 -4.22 -14.39
CA MET A 50 14.97 -4.91 -15.43
C MET A 50 14.65 -3.96 -16.58
N PRO A 51 14.63 -4.45 -17.85
CA PRO A 51 14.11 -3.67 -18.96
C PRO A 51 12.66 -3.25 -18.71
N PHE A 52 12.27 -2.07 -19.19
CA PHE A 52 10.92 -1.53 -18.98
C PHE A 52 9.81 -2.51 -19.41
N GLU A 53 10.00 -3.19 -20.56
CA GLU A 53 9.04 -4.17 -21.07
C GLU A 53 8.82 -5.35 -20.11
N GLU A 54 9.86 -5.80 -19.41
CA GLU A 54 9.76 -6.85 -18.41
C GLU A 54 9.04 -6.37 -17.14
N ARG A 55 9.20 -5.10 -16.77
CA ARG A 55 8.47 -4.50 -15.63
C ARG A 55 6.98 -4.52 -15.85
N LEU A 56 6.52 -4.35 -17.10
CA LEU A 56 5.09 -4.39 -17.46
C LEU A 56 4.45 -5.75 -17.24
N LYS A 57 5.22 -6.83 -17.22
CA LYS A 57 4.74 -8.20 -16.99
C LYS A 57 4.57 -8.55 -15.53
N THR A 58 5.04 -7.72 -14.61
CA THR A 58 4.95 -7.97 -13.17
C THR A 58 3.49 -7.92 -12.72
N ASN A 59 3.07 -8.93 -11.94
CA ASN A 59 1.78 -8.89 -11.27
C ASN A 59 1.88 -8.08 -9.98
N TYR A 60 1.51 -6.81 -10.06
CA TYR A 60 1.55 -5.88 -8.93
C TYR A 60 0.51 -6.17 -7.83
N ASP A 61 -0.39 -7.11 -8.06
CA ASP A 61 -1.35 -7.58 -7.06
C ASP A 61 -0.91 -8.89 -6.39
N HIS A 62 0.31 -9.38 -6.68
CA HIS A 62 0.88 -10.58 -6.08
C HIS A 62 1.84 -10.21 -4.94
N PRO A 63 1.87 -11.00 -3.84
CA PRO A 63 2.77 -10.73 -2.70
C PRO A 63 4.25 -10.53 -3.08
N PHE A 64 4.75 -11.25 -4.08
CA PHE A 64 6.14 -11.13 -4.53
C PHE A 64 6.50 -9.77 -5.15
N ALA A 65 5.51 -8.96 -5.54
CA ALA A 65 5.76 -7.63 -6.07
C ALA A 65 6.21 -6.64 -4.99
N PHE A 66 5.90 -6.92 -3.73
CA PHE A 66 6.20 -6.02 -2.61
C PHE A 66 7.49 -6.38 -1.89
N ASP A 67 8.21 -5.35 -1.45
CA ASP A 67 9.33 -5.48 -0.52
C ASP A 67 8.78 -5.54 0.92
N THR A 68 8.17 -6.66 1.25
CA THR A 68 7.51 -6.86 2.54
C THR A 68 8.50 -6.83 3.70
N ASP A 69 9.72 -7.30 3.51
CA ASP A 69 10.76 -7.26 4.54
C ASP A 69 11.11 -5.82 4.92
N LEU A 70 11.25 -4.93 3.95
CA LEU A 70 11.49 -3.51 4.21
C LEU A 70 10.29 -2.86 4.91
N LEU A 71 9.08 -3.19 4.49
CA LEU A 71 7.85 -2.70 5.14
C LEU A 71 7.79 -3.12 6.61
N ILE A 72 8.09 -4.37 6.90
CA ILE A 72 8.13 -4.88 8.28
C ILE A 72 9.22 -4.19 9.10
N GLU A 73 10.40 -4.00 8.54
CA GLU A 73 11.49 -3.25 9.18
C GLU A 73 11.05 -1.83 9.55
N HIS A 74 10.42 -1.11 8.60
CA HIS A 74 9.92 0.23 8.83
C HIS A 74 8.80 0.27 9.87
N MET A 75 7.87 -0.69 9.84
CA MET A 75 6.82 -0.79 10.84
C MET A 75 7.40 -0.99 12.23
N ASN A 76 8.38 -1.88 12.39
CA ASN A 76 9.05 -2.11 13.67
C ASN A 76 9.77 -0.86 14.18
N LYS A 77 10.41 -0.10 13.30
CA LYS A 77 11.02 1.18 13.67
C LYS A 77 9.99 2.17 14.21
N LEU A 78 8.88 2.36 13.50
CA LEU A 78 7.80 3.25 13.92
C LEU A 78 7.16 2.81 15.24
N ILE A 79 6.97 1.51 15.46
CA ILE A 79 6.45 0.95 16.71
C ILE A 79 7.39 1.20 17.87
N ASN A 80 8.70 1.25 17.61
CA ASN A 80 9.73 1.58 18.61
C ASN A 80 10.05 3.09 18.68
N PHE A 81 9.19 3.94 18.11
CA PHE A 81 9.33 5.39 18.07
C PHE A 81 10.61 5.86 17.35
N GLU A 82 11.00 5.17 16.29
CA GLU A 82 12.08 5.56 15.40
C GLU A 82 11.51 6.07 14.07
N SER A 83 12.13 7.10 13.49
CA SER A 83 11.75 7.64 12.17
C SER A 83 12.19 6.71 11.05
N ILE A 84 11.51 6.81 9.90
CA ILE A 84 11.83 6.08 8.68
C ILE A 84 11.91 7.00 7.47
N GLU A 85 12.58 6.54 6.43
CA GLU A 85 12.52 7.11 5.08
C GLU A 85 11.67 6.18 4.22
N GLU A 86 10.37 6.52 4.08
CA GLU A 86 9.43 5.74 3.29
C GLU A 86 9.77 5.82 1.81
N PRO A 87 9.85 4.69 1.08
CA PRO A 87 10.10 4.73 -0.36
C PRO A 87 8.95 5.37 -1.12
N VAL A 88 9.25 5.93 -2.29
CA VAL A 88 8.24 6.44 -3.23
C VAL A 88 8.34 5.64 -4.51
N TYR A 89 7.21 5.15 -4.99
CA TYR A 89 7.15 4.35 -6.21
C TYR A 89 6.79 5.22 -7.42
N ASP A 90 7.50 4.99 -8.52
CA ASP A 90 7.24 5.64 -9.81
C ASP A 90 6.35 4.73 -10.67
N TYR A 91 5.07 5.05 -10.74
CA TYR A 91 4.09 4.25 -11.46
C TYR A 91 4.22 4.35 -12.99
N GLU A 92 4.81 5.43 -13.49
CA GLU A 92 5.03 5.59 -14.94
C GLU A 92 6.17 4.72 -15.44
N ASN A 93 7.25 4.64 -14.67
CA ASN A 93 8.43 3.84 -15.00
C ASN A 93 8.41 2.43 -14.39
N HIS A 94 7.38 2.07 -13.63
CA HIS A 94 7.21 0.76 -12.99
C HIS A 94 8.42 0.34 -12.17
N THR A 95 8.93 1.24 -11.35
CA THR A 95 10.04 0.98 -10.44
C THR A 95 10.03 1.92 -9.24
N ARG A 96 10.85 1.62 -8.24
CA ARG A 96 11.05 2.51 -7.10
C ARG A 96 11.76 3.79 -7.55
N SER A 97 11.27 4.93 -7.08
CA SER A 97 11.91 6.24 -7.28
C SER A 97 13.15 6.39 -6.37
N ASP A 98 14.02 7.33 -6.72
CA ASP A 98 15.16 7.73 -5.86
C ASP A 98 14.73 8.61 -4.68
N LYS A 99 13.47 9.06 -4.66
CA LYS A 99 12.91 9.91 -3.62
C LYS A 99 12.42 9.09 -2.45
N THR A 100 12.44 9.69 -1.26
CA THR A 100 11.85 9.13 -0.04
C THR A 100 10.99 10.19 0.65
N ILE A 101 10.10 9.73 1.53
CA ILE A 101 9.29 10.59 2.39
C ILE A 101 9.69 10.31 3.84
N HIS A 102 10.11 11.34 4.56
CA HIS A 102 10.41 11.23 5.97
C HIS A 102 9.12 11.06 6.77
N GLN A 103 9.06 10.00 7.58
CA GLN A 103 7.95 9.73 8.48
C GLN A 103 8.45 9.67 9.92
N ASP A 104 7.89 10.51 10.78
CA ASP A 104 8.16 10.49 12.19
C ASP A 104 7.23 9.51 12.93
N PRO A 105 7.69 8.89 14.03
CA PRO A 105 6.84 8.03 14.85
C PRO A 105 5.71 8.84 15.49
N LYS A 106 4.52 8.25 15.54
CA LYS A 106 3.31 8.86 16.10
C LYS A 106 2.54 7.85 16.93
N ASP A 107 1.52 8.33 17.66
CA ASP A 107 0.73 7.49 18.57
C ASP A 107 -0.13 6.45 17.84
N VAL A 108 -0.50 6.71 16.59
CA VAL A 108 -1.27 5.81 15.74
C VAL A 108 -0.53 5.62 14.42
N ILE A 109 -0.41 4.37 14.00
CA ILE A 109 0.12 3.99 12.69
C ILE A 109 -1.03 3.38 11.88
N LEU A 110 -1.37 4.01 10.77
CA LEU A 110 -2.36 3.51 9.83
C LEU A 110 -1.65 2.95 8.59
N ILE A 111 -1.71 1.65 8.41
CA ILE A 111 -1.16 0.98 7.22
C ILE A 111 -2.30 0.53 6.32
N GLU A 112 -2.22 0.88 5.03
CA GLU A 112 -3.19 0.41 4.04
C GLU A 112 -2.52 -0.32 2.89
N GLY A 113 -3.23 -1.25 2.30
CA GLY A 113 -2.77 -1.98 1.13
C GLY A 113 -3.61 -3.21 0.83
N ILE A 114 -3.50 -3.70 -0.39
CA ILE A 114 -4.29 -4.85 -0.86
C ILE A 114 -3.87 -6.18 -0.23
N LEU A 115 -2.61 -6.30 0.19
CA LEU A 115 -2.01 -7.55 0.67
C LEU A 115 -1.37 -7.44 2.05
N ILE A 116 -1.72 -6.43 2.84
CA ILE A 116 -1.10 -6.22 4.16
C ILE A 116 -1.43 -7.33 5.18
N LEU A 117 -2.48 -8.11 4.96
CA LEU A 117 -2.84 -9.24 5.83
C LEU A 117 -2.29 -10.59 5.35
N GLU A 118 -1.60 -10.62 4.23
CA GLU A 118 -1.09 -11.85 3.64
C GLU A 118 0.11 -12.42 4.41
N ASP A 119 1.06 -11.56 4.81
CA ASP A 119 2.22 -11.97 5.61
C ASP A 119 1.89 -11.95 7.09
N GLU A 120 2.08 -13.10 7.75
CA GLU A 120 1.80 -13.29 9.18
C GLU A 120 2.60 -12.31 10.05
N ARG A 121 3.86 -12.05 9.71
CA ARG A 121 4.72 -11.14 10.47
C ARG A 121 4.16 -9.72 10.48
N LEU A 122 3.59 -9.28 9.36
CA LEU A 122 2.95 -7.97 9.23
C LEU A 122 1.60 -7.95 9.93
N ARG A 123 0.78 -9.01 9.77
CA ARG A 123 -0.50 -9.17 10.46
C ARG A 123 -0.36 -9.07 11.97
N ASP A 124 0.66 -9.72 12.54
CA ASP A 124 0.88 -9.77 13.98
C ASP A 124 1.25 -8.41 14.59
N LEU A 125 1.66 -7.45 13.77
CA LEU A 125 1.93 -6.08 14.21
C LEU A 125 0.67 -5.23 14.34
N MET A 126 -0.44 -5.67 13.77
CA MET A 126 -1.70 -4.90 13.73
C MET A 126 -2.56 -5.17 14.95
N ASP A 127 -2.99 -4.10 15.63
CA ASP A 127 -3.94 -4.18 16.75
C ASP A 127 -5.38 -4.22 16.25
N ILE A 128 -5.67 -3.51 15.17
CA ILE A 128 -6.99 -3.44 14.54
C ILE A 128 -6.84 -3.74 13.05
N LYS A 129 -7.69 -4.63 12.54
CA LYS A 129 -7.71 -5.02 11.12
C LYS A 129 -9.07 -4.69 10.52
N VAL A 130 -9.07 -3.84 9.49
CA VAL A 130 -10.29 -3.45 8.77
C VAL A 130 -10.22 -4.00 7.35
N TYR A 131 -11.18 -4.84 7.00
CA TYR A 131 -11.31 -5.37 5.65
C TYR A 131 -12.47 -4.68 4.93
N VAL A 132 -12.17 -4.03 3.80
CA VAL A 132 -13.18 -3.35 2.98
C VAL A 132 -13.66 -4.32 1.91
N ASP A 133 -14.89 -4.76 2.05
CA ASP A 133 -15.53 -5.68 1.10
C ASP A 133 -16.36 -4.90 0.08
N THR A 134 -16.10 -5.15 -1.20
CA THR A 134 -16.79 -4.49 -2.32
C THR A 134 -16.88 -5.46 -3.49
N ASP A 135 -18.01 -5.47 -4.19
CA ASP A 135 -18.25 -6.34 -5.34
C ASP A 135 -17.21 -6.15 -6.45
N ASP A 136 -16.89 -7.23 -7.14
CA ASP A 136 -15.81 -7.28 -8.13
C ASP A 136 -16.03 -6.32 -9.32
N ASP A 137 -17.27 -6.16 -9.77
CA ASP A 137 -17.61 -5.25 -10.86
C ASP A 137 -17.36 -3.79 -10.48
N ILE A 138 -17.68 -3.40 -9.25
CA ILE A 138 -17.40 -2.06 -8.72
C ILE A 138 -15.87 -1.87 -8.58
N ARG A 139 -15.17 -2.89 -8.12
CA ARG A 139 -13.71 -2.86 -7.96
C ARG A 139 -13.00 -2.63 -9.30
N ILE A 140 -13.39 -3.34 -10.36
CA ILE A 140 -12.76 -3.16 -11.68
C ILE A 140 -13.04 -1.77 -12.26
N ILE A 141 -14.25 -1.25 -12.12
CA ILE A 141 -14.60 0.09 -12.59
C ILE A 141 -13.77 1.15 -11.86
N ARG A 142 -13.64 1.04 -10.54
CA ARG A 142 -12.82 1.96 -9.74
C ARG A 142 -11.33 1.88 -10.10
N ARG A 143 -10.83 0.67 -10.34
CA ARG A 143 -9.45 0.45 -10.77
C ARG A 143 -9.18 1.12 -12.12
N ILE A 144 -10.07 0.97 -13.09
CA ILE A 144 -9.96 1.61 -14.41
C ILE A 144 -9.87 3.12 -14.26
N LYS A 145 -10.80 3.73 -13.52
CA LYS A 145 -10.81 5.18 -13.31
C LYS A 145 -9.53 5.68 -12.65
N ARG A 146 -9.10 5.02 -11.59
CA ARG A 146 -7.87 5.38 -10.86
C ARG A 146 -6.66 5.33 -11.77
N ASP A 147 -6.46 4.22 -12.48
CA ASP A 147 -5.25 4.00 -13.26
C ASP A 147 -5.18 4.93 -14.48
N MET A 148 -6.33 5.31 -15.07
CA MET A 148 -6.37 6.29 -16.14
C MET A 148 -6.06 7.71 -15.66
N VAL A 149 -6.61 8.10 -14.52
CA VAL A 149 -6.53 9.48 -14.01
C VAL A 149 -5.25 9.70 -13.21
N GLU A 150 -4.92 8.80 -12.30
CA GLU A 150 -3.84 9.00 -11.31
C GLU A 150 -2.50 8.38 -11.75
N ARG A 151 -2.52 7.37 -12.61
CA ARG A 151 -1.33 6.61 -13.02
C ARG A 151 -1.00 6.70 -14.51
N GLY A 152 -1.73 7.51 -15.27
CA GLY A 152 -1.48 7.78 -16.68
C GLY A 152 -1.60 6.57 -17.61
N ARG A 153 -2.33 5.53 -17.20
CA ARG A 153 -2.48 4.29 -17.98
C ARG A 153 -3.61 4.39 -18.99
N THR A 154 -3.48 3.64 -20.10
CA THR A 154 -4.56 3.52 -21.09
C THR A 154 -5.58 2.47 -20.65
N LEU A 155 -6.84 2.63 -21.10
CA LEU A 155 -7.91 1.67 -20.83
C LEU A 155 -7.53 0.25 -21.29
N ASP A 156 -6.98 0.10 -22.50
CA ASP A 156 -6.59 -1.18 -23.04
C ASP A 156 -5.50 -1.86 -22.22
N SER A 157 -4.51 -1.11 -21.73
CA SER A 157 -3.44 -1.66 -20.90
C SER A 157 -3.95 -2.13 -19.54
N ILE A 158 -4.92 -1.42 -18.96
CA ILE A 158 -5.54 -1.78 -17.69
C ILE A 158 -6.36 -3.06 -17.80
N ILE A 159 -7.21 -3.15 -18.84
CA ILE A 159 -8.04 -4.32 -19.09
C ILE A 159 -7.15 -5.54 -19.37
N HIS A 160 -6.14 -5.39 -20.22
CA HIS A 160 -5.21 -6.47 -20.53
C HIS A 160 -4.50 -7.00 -19.29
N GLN A 161 -3.97 -6.12 -18.45
CA GLN A 161 -3.33 -6.49 -17.18
C GLN A 161 -4.30 -7.22 -16.25
N TYR A 162 -5.51 -6.69 -16.09
CA TYR A 162 -6.52 -7.29 -15.21
C TYR A 162 -6.89 -8.70 -15.64
N MET A 163 -7.17 -8.89 -16.94
CA MET A 163 -7.62 -10.18 -17.48
C MET A 163 -6.51 -11.22 -17.54
N SER A 164 -5.27 -10.82 -17.80
CA SER A 164 -4.16 -11.75 -18.03
C SER A 164 -3.32 -12.02 -16.78
N VAL A 165 -3.28 -11.11 -15.81
CA VAL A 165 -2.35 -11.16 -14.69
C VAL A 165 -3.05 -11.09 -13.33
N VAL A 166 -4.00 -10.20 -13.16
CA VAL A 166 -4.64 -9.93 -11.86
C VAL A 166 -5.75 -10.93 -11.56
N LYS A 167 -6.64 -11.17 -12.54
CA LYS A 167 -7.81 -12.05 -12.37
C LYS A 167 -7.45 -13.53 -12.20
N PRO A 168 -6.51 -14.11 -12.97
CA PRO A 168 -6.09 -15.49 -12.75
C PRO A 168 -5.48 -15.69 -11.38
#